data_3b700462ff946fc68e85176f96bc1211
#
_entry.id   3b700462ff946fc68e85176f96bc1211
#
_cell.length_a   1.000
_cell.length_b   1.000
_cell.length_c   1.000
_cell.angle_alpha   90.00
_cell.angle_beta   90.00
_cell.angle_gamma   90.00
#
_symmetry.space_group_name_H-M   'P 1'
#
loop_
_entity.id
_entity.type
_entity.pdbx_description
1 polymer ?
#
loop_
_entity_poly.entity_id
_entity_poly.type
_entity_poly.pdbx_seq_one_letter_code
_entity_poly.pdbx_strand_id
1 'polypeptide(L)'
;MFEVSIEEVFPAGHALRNYHGKCENVHGHNYRVRVTVEGPELDDTGLLLDFAELKRLVRAVKDRLDHQFLNDLPPFTELNPSAENIAKYFHDQIQPHTTAKLTEIKLWETDVACATYRPTLQS
;
A
#
# COMPACT_ATOMS: atom_id res chain seq x y z
N MET A 1 -9.16 -21.78 -2.64
CA MET A 1 -8.65 -20.48 -2.20
C MET A 1 -9.33 -19.36 -2.98
N PHE A 2 -9.69 -18.34 -2.26
CA PHE A 2 -10.28 -17.13 -2.85
C PHE A 2 -9.36 -15.95 -2.60
N GLU A 3 -9.45 -14.97 -3.47
CA GLU A 3 -8.67 -13.74 -3.38
C GLU A 3 -9.58 -12.58 -3.74
N VAL A 4 -9.55 -11.53 -2.96
CA VAL A 4 -10.22 -10.28 -3.30
C VAL A 4 -9.24 -9.14 -3.16
N SER A 5 -9.41 -8.11 -3.97
CA SER A 5 -8.55 -6.94 -3.92
C SER A 5 -9.34 -5.67 -4.21
N ILE A 6 -8.82 -4.56 -3.72
CA ILE A 6 -9.30 -3.22 -4.09
C ILE A 6 -8.12 -2.33 -4.47
N GLU A 7 -8.40 -1.30 -5.23
CA GLU A 7 -7.40 -0.30 -5.60
C GLU A 7 -7.86 1.08 -5.18
N GLU A 8 -6.90 1.91 -4.79
CA GLU A 8 -7.11 3.33 -4.52
C GLU A 8 -5.99 4.12 -5.18
N VAL A 9 -6.29 5.36 -5.55
CA VAL A 9 -5.34 6.27 -6.19
C VAL A 9 -5.15 7.48 -5.29
N PHE A 10 -3.91 7.97 -5.18
CA PHE A 10 -3.63 9.18 -4.42
C PHE A 10 -2.42 9.91 -4.97
N PRO A 11 -2.47 11.24 -5.13
CA PRO A 11 -1.28 12.02 -5.45
C PRO A 11 -0.47 12.26 -4.18
N ALA A 12 0.85 12.19 -4.31
CA ALA A 12 1.77 12.51 -3.21
C ALA A 12 3.14 12.84 -3.79
N GLY A 13 3.92 13.59 -3.03
CA GLY A 13 5.29 13.93 -3.40
C GLY A 13 6.29 13.15 -2.58
N HIS A 14 7.48 12.92 -3.13
CA HIS A 14 8.58 12.31 -2.41
C HIS A 14 9.93 12.74 -2.97
N ALA A 15 10.98 12.45 -2.22
CA ALA A 15 12.36 12.54 -2.66
C ALA A 15 13.12 11.37 -2.04
N LEU A 16 13.99 10.73 -2.82
CA LEU A 16 14.81 9.63 -2.30
C LEU A 16 16.14 10.19 -1.81
N ARG A 17 16.47 9.88 -0.57
CA ARG A 17 17.75 10.28 0.06
C ARG A 17 18.84 9.29 -0.33
N ASN A 18 20.07 9.77 -0.44
CA ASN A 18 21.23 8.94 -0.80
C ASN A 18 21.12 8.28 -2.17
N TYR A 19 20.28 8.82 -3.03
CA TYR A 19 20.13 8.37 -4.40
C TYR A 19 20.69 9.47 -5.32
N HIS A 20 21.80 9.19 -6.03
CA HIS A 20 22.47 10.17 -6.87
C HIS A 20 21.85 10.21 -8.26
N GLY A 21 20.70 10.85 -8.40
CA GLY A 21 19.96 10.94 -9.64
C GLY A 21 18.74 11.84 -9.51
N LYS A 22 17.89 11.84 -10.54
CA LYS A 22 16.69 12.69 -10.57
C LYS A 22 15.74 12.43 -9.41
N CYS A 23 15.68 11.20 -8.90
CA CYS A 23 14.77 10.84 -7.81
C CYS A 23 15.16 11.45 -6.48
N GLU A 24 16.35 12.04 -6.37
CA GLU A 24 16.77 12.77 -5.18
C GLU A 24 16.05 14.11 -5.06
N ASN A 25 15.56 14.65 -6.17
CA ASN A 25 14.79 15.88 -6.18
C ASN A 25 13.34 15.61 -5.78
N VAL A 26 12.70 16.61 -5.17
CA VAL A 26 11.28 16.54 -4.84
C VAL A 26 10.48 16.45 -6.14
N HIS A 27 9.60 15.45 -6.20
CA HIS A 27 8.69 15.26 -7.33
C HIS A 27 7.44 14.54 -6.87
N GLY A 28 6.40 14.58 -7.67
CA GLY A 28 5.12 14.00 -7.35
C GLY A 28 4.69 12.91 -8.34
N HIS A 29 3.84 12.03 -7.84
CA HIS A 29 3.23 10.97 -8.63
C HIS A 29 1.76 10.84 -8.29
N ASN A 30 1.00 10.25 -9.20
CA ASN A 30 -0.32 9.72 -8.90
C ASN A 30 -0.12 8.24 -8.61
N TYR A 31 0.02 7.92 -7.32
CA TYR A 31 0.21 6.54 -6.89
C TYR A 31 -1.08 5.75 -7.01
N ARG A 32 -0.95 4.47 -7.32
CA ARG A 32 -2.07 3.52 -7.27
C ARG A 32 -1.64 2.36 -6.39
N VAL A 33 -2.46 2.02 -5.42
CA VAL A 33 -2.21 0.90 -4.53
C VAL A 33 -3.28 -0.16 -4.72
N ARG A 34 -2.86 -1.42 -4.81
CA ARG A 34 -3.77 -2.57 -4.79
C ARG A 34 -3.45 -3.41 -3.57
N VAL A 35 -4.47 -3.66 -2.76
CA VAL A 35 -4.34 -4.51 -1.58
C VAL A 35 -5.14 -5.79 -1.82
N THR A 36 -4.48 -6.92 -1.65
CA THR A 36 -5.05 -8.25 -1.88
C THR A 36 -5.08 -9.05 -0.60
N VAL A 37 -6.24 -9.66 -0.32
CA VAL A 37 -6.40 -10.62 0.77
C VAL A 37 -6.81 -11.96 0.20
N GLU A 38 -6.49 -13.05 0.91
CA GLU A 38 -6.80 -14.39 0.47
C GLU A 38 -7.29 -15.24 1.64
N GLY A 39 -8.07 -16.26 1.32
CA GLY A 39 -8.56 -17.22 2.31
C GLY A 39 -9.26 -18.39 1.67
N PRO A 40 -9.41 -19.50 2.42
CA PRO A 40 -9.97 -20.73 1.87
C PRO A 40 -11.49 -20.79 1.90
N GLU A 41 -12.16 -19.96 2.69
CA GLU A 41 -13.58 -20.10 2.96
C GLU A 41 -14.33 -18.79 2.82
N LEU A 42 -15.60 -18.89 2.47
CA LEU A 42 -16.51 -17.75 2.37
C LEU A 42 -17.46 -17.76 3.58
N ASP A 43 -17.95 -16.59 3.95
CA ASP A 43 -18.96 -16.47 5.01
C ASP A 43 -20.35 -16.86 4.48
N ASP A 44 -21.36 -16.71 5.33
CA ASP A 44 -22.74 -17.08 5.01
C ASP A 44 -23.33 -16.29 3.85
N THR A 45 -22.77 -15.13 3.54
CA THR A 45 -23.22 -14.33 2.42
C THR A 45 -22.43 -14.59 1.15
N GLY A 46 -21.46 -15.50 1.19
CA GLY A 46 -20.62 -15.84 0.05
C GLY A 46 -19.45 -14.90 -0.14
N LEU A 47 -19.00 -14.21 0.90
CA LEU A 47 -17.89 -13.26 0.81
C LEU A 47 -16.67 -13.75 1.58
N LEU A 48 -15.50 -13.58 1.00
CA LEU A 48 -14.23 -13.74 1.71
C LEU A 48 -14.02 -12.56 2.67
N LEU A 49 -14.22 -11.37 2.16
CA LEU A 49 -14.20 -10.12 2.90
C LEU A 49 -15.00 -9.13 2.07
N ASP A 50 -15.87 -8.36 2.71
CA ASP A 50 -16.65 -7.34 2.04
C ASP A 50 -15.71 -6.28 1.42
N PHE A 51 -15.90 -5.97 0.16
CA PHE A 51 -15.11 -4.93 -0.51
C PHE A 51 -15.19 -3.59 0.23
N ALA A 52 -16.36 -3.26 0.81
CA ALA A 52 -16.51 -2.02 1.56
C ALA A 52 -15.59 -1.99 2.77
N GLU A 53 -15.43 -3.11 3.47
CA GLU A 53 -14.54 -3.21 4.62
C GLU A 53 -13.07 -3.11 4.19
N LEU A 54 -12.69 -3.80 3.13
CA LEU A 54 -11.32 -3.72 2.61
C LEU A 54 -11.01 -2.29 2.16
N LYS A 55 -11.95 -1.65 1.49
CA LYS A 55 -11.80 -0.26 1.05
C LYS A 55 -11.63 0.69 2.24
N ARG A 56 -12.40 0.49 3.30
CA ARG A 56 -12.28 1.31 4.51
C ARG A 56 -10.88 1.21 5.11
N LEU A 57 -10.33 0.00 5.19
CA LEU A 57 -8.99 -0.22 5.73
C LEU A 57 -7.92 0.46 4.87
N VAL A 58 -8.03 0.33 3.56
CA VAL A 58 -7.05 0.92 2.64
C VAL A 58 -7.15 2.45 2.64
N ARG A 59 -8.37 2.98 2.62
CA ARG A 59 -8.59 4.43 2.65
C ARG A 59 -8.06 5.09 3.92
N ALA A 60 -8.12 4.42 5.05
CA ALA A 60 -7.59 4.96 6.30
C ALA A 60 -6.09 5.24 6.20
N VAL A 61 -5.35 4.38 5.49
CA VAL A 61 -3.91 4.60 5.25
C VAL A 61 -3.69 5.62 4.14
N LYS A 62 -4.40 5.46 3.03
CA LYS A 62 -4.28 6.34 1.87
C LYS A 62 -4.54 7.80 2.26
N ASP A 63 -5.55 8.07 3.10
CA ASP A 63 -5.90 9.43 3.49
C ASP A 63 -4.79 10.12 4.28
N ARG A 64 -3.92 9.37 4.94
CA ARG A 64 -2.75 9.94 5.62
C ARG A 64 -1.66 10.39 4.65
N LEU A 65 -1.62 9.79 3.45
CA LEU A 65 -0.57 10.04 2.46
C LEU A 65 -1.03 10.98 1.36
N ASP A 66 -2.34 11.10 1.17
CA ASP A 66 -2.97 11.82 0.07
C ASP A 66 -2.62 13.31 0.12
N HIS A 67 -2.11 13.84 -1.00
CA HIS A 67 -1.70 15.25 -1.14
C HIS A 67 -0.60 15.67 -0.14
N GLN A 68 0.21 14.73 0.33
CA GLN A 68 1.28 15.02 1.29
C GLN A 68 2.65 14.91 0.62
N PHE A 69 3.63 15.58 1.22
CA PHE A 69 5.03 15.31 0.96
C PHE A 69 5.45 14.18 1.91
N LEU A 70 5.67 12.99 1.37
CA LEU A 70 5.83 11.78 2.18
C LEU A 70 7.03 11.85 3.12
N ASN A 71 8.10 12.54 2.71
CA ASN A 71 9.30 12.66 3.54
C ASN A 71 9.06 13.41 4.87
N ASP A 72 7.95 14.13 4.98
CA ASP A 72 7.57 14.81 6.22
C ASP A 72 6.76 13.93 7.18
N LEU A 73 6.37 12.73 6.74
CA LEU A 73 5.50 11.84 7.50
C LEU A 73 6.26 10.65 8.06
N PRO A 74 6.21 10.38 9.38
CA PRO A 74 6.77 9.14 9.88
C PRO A 74 6.07 7.93 9.26
N PRO A 75 6.76 6.84 8.90
CA PRO A 75 8.20 6.60 9.14
C PRO A 75 9.13 7.17 8.06
N PHE A 76 8.58 7.89 7.08
CA PHE A 76 9.34 8.36 5.92
C PHE A 76 10.21 9.58 6.21
N THR A 77 10.15 10.11 7.43
CA THR A 77 11.13 11.09 7.90
C THR A 77 12.54 10.49 7.97
N GLU A 78 12.64 9.17 8.14
CA GLU A 78 13.91 8.45 8.23
C GLU A 78 14.07 7.39 7.13
N LEU A 79 12.98 6.69 6.83
CA LEU A 79 12.95 5.66 5.79
C LEU A 79 12.63 6.31 4.45
N ASN A 80 13.36 5.98 3.40
CA ASN A 80 13.04 6.50 2.08
C ASN A 80 11.63 6.11 1.66
N PRO A 81 10.83 7.07 1.17
CA PRO A 81 9.49 6.78 0.63
C PRO A 81 9.58 6.24 -0.80
N SER A 82 10.30 5.15 -0.97
CA SER A 82 10.33 4.40 -2.21
C SER A 82 9.01 3.66 -2.42
N ALA A 83 8.72 3.24 -3.65
CA ALA A 83 7.52 2.44 -3.93
C ALA A 83 7.50 1.18 -3.06
N GLU A 84 8.65 0.53 -2.88
CA GLU A 84 8.78 -0.67 -2.05
C GLU A 84 8.42 -0.40 -0.59
N ASN A 85 8.97 0.66 -0.03
CA ASN A 85 8.71 1.02 1.37
C ASN A 85 7.28 1.50 1.60
N ILE A 86 6.70 2.19 0.63
CA ILE A 86 5.28 2.61 0.70
C ILE A 86 4.38 1.37 0.66
N ALA A 87 4.67 0.41 -0.22
CA ALA A 87 3.90 -0.84 -0.29
C ALA A 87 3.92 -1.59 1.05
N LYS A 88 5.11 -1.73 1.64
CA LYS A 88 5.25 -2.37 2.95
C LYS A 88 4.51 -1.60 4.05
N TYR A 89 4.53 -0.27 3.98
CA TYR A 89 3.82 0.57 4.94
C TYR A 89 2.31 0.30 4.90
N PHE A 90 1.72 0.18 3.71
CA PHE A 90 0.30 -0.19 3.61
C PHE A 90 0.02 -1.52 4.29
N HIS A 91 0.85 -2.53 4.02
CA HIS A 91 0.69 -3.83 4.67
C HIS A 91 0.75 -3.70 6.19
N ASP A 92 1.79 -3.06 6.70
CA ASP A 92 2.05 -2.99 8.14
C ASP A 92 0.98 -2.18 8.89
N GLN A 93 0.35 -1.23 8.22
CA GLN A 93 -0.71 -0.42 8.82
C GLN A 93 -2.08 -1.09 8.75
N ILE A 94 -2.32 -1.95 7.78
CA ILE A 94 -3.63 -2.60 7.58
C ILE A 94 -3.73 -3.92 8.33
N GLN A 95 -2.72 -4.78 8.24
CA GLN A 95 -2.78 -6.14 8.78
C GLN A 95 -3.19 -6.21 10.25
N PRO A 96 -2.74 -5.31 11.15
CA PRO A 96 -3.17 -5.37 12.55
C PRO A 96 -4.66 -5.11 12.77
N HIS A 97 -5.36 -4.57 11.78
CA HIS A 97 -6.77 -4.19 11.90
C HIS A 97 -7.73 -5.17 11.24
N THR A 98 -7.23 -6.32 10.79
CA THR A 98 -8.07 -7.33 10.16
C THR A 98 -7.52 -8.74 10.44
N THR A 99 -8.42 -9.70 10.52
CA THR A 99 -8.05 -11.11 10.58
C THR A 99 -7.84 -11.71 9.19
N ALA A 100 -8.25 -11.00 8.14
CA ALA A 100 -8.00 -11.43 6.78
C ALA A 100 -6.50 -11.39 6.50
N LYS A 101 -6.02 -12.35 5.72
CA LYS A 101 -4.60 -12.42 5.40
C LYS A 101 -4.29 -11.57 4.18
N LEU A 102 -3.52 -10.50 4.38
CA LEU A 102 -2.99 -9.72 3.28
C LEU A 102 -1.83 -10.50 2.64
N THR A 103 -1.94 -10.77 1.37
CA THR A 103 -0.94 -11.57 0.66
C THR A 103 -0.07 -10.75 -0.26
N GLU A 104 -0.56 -9.58 -0.68
CA GLU A 104 0.16 -8.78 -1.66
C GLU A 104 -0.28 -7.34 -1.59
N ILE A 105 0.68 -6.44 -1.63
CA ILE A 105 0.45 -5.02 -1.86
C ILE A 105 1.21 -4.65 -3.13
N LYS A 106 0.51 -4.14 -4.12
CA LYS A 106 1.16 -3.57 -5.31
C LYS A 106 1.03 -2.06 -5.25
N LEU A 107 2.13 -1.37 -5.52
CA LEU A 107 2.14 0.08 -5.57
C LEU A 107 2.76 0.55 -6.88
N TRP A 108 1.95 1.22 -7.68
CA TRP A 108 2.39 1.85 -8.92
C TRP A 108 2.77 3.29 -8.64
N GLU A 109 4.01 3.62 -8.94
CA GLU A 109 4.51 4.99 -8.91
C GLU A 109 4.08 5.72 -10.18
N THR A 110 4.09 5.00 -11.30
CA THR A 110 3.58 5.43 -12.60
C THR A 110 2.75 4.28 -13.17
N ASP A 111 2.10 4.49 -14.30
CA ASP A 111 1.29 3.45 -14.96
C ASP A 111 2.12 2.23 -15.36
N VAL A 112 3.42 2.38 -15.51
CA VAL A 112 4.32 1.33 -16.03
C VAL A 112 5.38 0.88 -15.01
N ALA A 113 5.39 1.44 -13.81
CA ALA A 113 6.39 1.08 -12.78
C ALA A 113 5.70 0.72 -11.49
N CYS A 114 5.92 -0.50 -11.02
CA CYS A 114 5.20 -1.07 -9.90
C CYS A 114 6.16 -1.83 -8.98
N ALA A 115 6.01 -1.62 -7.67
CA ALA A 115 6.65 -2.43 -6.65
C ALA A 115 5.61 -3.32 -5.99
N THR A 116 6.00 -4.53 -5.64
CA THR A 116 5.14 -5.47 -4.94
C THR A 116 5.78 -5.87 -3.62
N TYR A 117 5.02 -5.76 -2.55
CA TYR A 117 5.39 -6.29 -1.26
C TYR A 117 4.55 -7.52 -0.95
N ARG A 118 5.21 -8.62 -0.61
CA ARG A 118 4.56 -9.82 -0.10
C ARG A 118 5.14 -10.12 1.27
N PRO A 119 4.32 -10.27 2.31
CA PRO A 119 4.84 -10.65 3.61
C PRO A 119 5.51 -12.01 3.50
N THR A 120 6.58 -12.22 4.28
CA THR A 120 7.24 -13.50 4.29
C THR A 120 6.28 -14.57 4.82
N LEU A 121 6.44 -15.81 4.35
CA LEU A 121 5.60 -16.94 4.77
C LEU A 121 5.95 -17.44 6.18
N GLN A 122 6.69 -16.69 6.93
CA GLN A 122 7.01 -17.01 8.30
C GLN A 122 5.78 -16.81 9.15
N SER A 123 5.29 -17.82 9.66
CA SER A 123 4.18 -17.78 10.60
C SER A 123 4.64 -17.33 11.97
#